data_5f4d0c94be7e5488e484f3fb609c782c
#
_entry.id   5f4d0c94be7e5488e484f3fb609c782c
#
_cell.length_a   1.000
_cell.length_b   1.000
_cell.length_c   1.000
_cell.angle_alpha   90.00
_cell.angle_beta   90.00
_cell.angle_gamma   90.00
#
_symmetry.space_group_name_H-M   'P 1'
#
loop_
_entity.id
_entity.type
_entity.pdbx_description
1 polymer ?
#
loop_
_entity_poly.entity_id
_entity_poly.type
_entity_poly.pdbx_seq_one_letter_code
_entity_poly.pdbx_strand_id
1 'polypeptide(L)'
;MSPTSLSRRELLASAAGAILLPLSASAAPVANPRGKLGIGVAAAGFGQRVRANAAAKVDMLDWAHENGYGGLESRLPPSDLDAAHRLRDKLESLNMRMLFNIPLPATDADISAFDANIKAAHESGAYCLRAALTQRRYEQFSDFPTFWKNFETIKATVARAEPTLAKYKVKLALENHKGWRSLEQAAWLKQLSSPWVGVLFDFGNNISLCEHPEETMNNLMPYIFAAHIKDMAVEPYEDGFLLSEVLLGDGLLDLKKMVTALRTKDPNIMFNLEMITREPLKIPVYTEKYWATFDDPRSPLPGHDLAKTLNLVRKNPPKIPVPHTTGLSPEAALKLEDDNNSASRDYARKNLDL
;
A
#
# COMPACT_ATOMS: atom_id res chain seq x y z
N MET A 1 -14.34 23.62 -60.32
CA MET A 1 -15.16 23.30 -59.16
C MET A 1 -14.25 23.23 -57.94
N SER A 2 -14.28 24.26 -57.09
CA SER A 2 -13.40 24.40 -55.92
C SER A 2 -13.95 23.58 -54.75
N PRO A 3 -13.12 22.94 -53.89
CA PRO A 3 -13.59 22.29 -52.72
C PRO A 3 -13.92 23.29 -51.62
N THR A 4 -15.13 23.23 -51.09
CA THR A 4 -15.61 24.04 -49.97
C THR A 4 -14.91 23.59 -48.70
N SER A 5 -14.16 24.54 -48.07
CA SER A 5 -13.53 24.39 -46.78
C SER A 5 -14.60 24.48 -45.68
N LEU A 6 -14.74 23.45 -44.91
CA LEU A 6 -15.53 23.45 -43.67
C LEU A 6 -14.96 24.40 -42.62
N SER A 7 -15.79 25.20 -41.99
CA SER A 7 -15.39 26.17 -41.00
C SER A 7 -15.03 25.51 -39.66
N ARG A 8 -14.14 26.15 -38.86
CA ARG A 8 -13.73 25.69 -37.51
C ARG A 8 -14.90 25.46 -36.55
N ARG A 9 -16.08 26.02 -36.79
CA ARG A 9 -17.29 25.81 -36.00
C ARG A 9 -17.98 24.48 -36.28
N GLU A 10 -17.87 23.97 -37.47
CA GLU A 10 -18.48 22.68 -37.84
C GLU A 10 -17.65 21.46 -37.41
N LEU A 11 -16.33 21.65 -37.21
CA LEU A 11 -15.44 20.63 -36.61
C LEU A 11 -15.62 20.48 -35.09
N LEU A 12 -16.17 21.47 -34.41
CA LEU A 12 -16.41 21.41 -32.95
C LEU A 12 -17.78 20.84 -32.57
N ALA A 13 -18.70 20.74 -33.53
CA ALA A 13 -20.03 20.16 -33.30
C ALA A 13 -20.07 18.62 -33.38
N SER A 14 -19.03 17.97 -33.92
CA SER A 14 -18.97 16.51 -34.09
C SER A 14 -18.31 15.75 -32.93
N ALA A 15 -17.84 16.48 -31.89
CA ALA A 15 -17.13 15.89 -30.75
C ALA A 15 -17.97 15.79 -29.46
N ALA A 16 -19.27 16.05 -29.51
CA ALA A 16 -20.16 16.05 -28.34
C ALA A 16 -21.02 14.79 -28.21
N GLY A 17 -20.47 13.64 -28.59
CA GLY A 17 -21.09 12.34 -28.42
C GLY A 17 -20.24 11.37 -27.59
N ALA A 18 -19.56 11.84 -26.52
CA ALA A 18 -18.98 10.95 -25.55
C ALA A 18 -20.12 10.30 -24.77
N ILE A 19 -20.49 9.09 -25.13
CA ILE A 19 -21.29 8.20 -24.30
C ILE A 19 -20.55 8.07 -22.96
N LEU A 20 -21.03 8.75 -21.96
CA LEU A 20 -20.73 8.44 -20.55
C LEU A 20 -21.30 7.04 -20.31
N LEU A 21 -20.48 6.01 -20.55
CA LEU A 21 -20.76 4.71 -19.98
C LEU A 21 -20.83 4.94 -18.46
N PRO A 22 -21.91 4.54 -17.78
CA PRO A 22 -21.93 4.63 -16.34
C PRO A 22 -20.72 3.83 -15.82
N LEU A 23 -19.89 4.46 -15.00
CA LEU A 23 -18.92 3.76 -14.17
C LEU A 23 -19.69 2.62 -13.51
N SER A 24 -19.40 1.40 -13.94
CA SER A 24 -20.04 0.19 -13.44
C SER A 24 -20.07 0.29 -11.93
N ALA A 25 -21.24 0.20 -11.35
CA ALA A 25 -21.40 0.19 -9.91
C ALA A 25 -20.37 -0.77 -9.33
N SER A 26 -19.46 -0.26 -8.55
CA SER A 26 -18.58 -1.06 -7.70
C SER A 26 -19.49 -2.10 -7.05
N ALA A 27 -19.15 -3.38 -7.18
CA ALA A 27 -19.83 -4.41 -6.43
C ALA A 27 -19.89 -3.92 -4.99
N ALA A 28 -21.10 -3.76 -4.46
CA ALA A 28 -21.30 -3.22 -3.13
C ALA A 28 -20.40 -4.01 -2.17
N PRO A 29 -19.60 -3.35 -1.33
CA PRO A 29 -18.81 -4.06 -0.32
C PRO A 29 -19.78 -4.97 0.43
N VAL A 30 -19.42 -6.23 0.61
CA VAL A 30 -20.19 -7.14 1.47
C VAL A 30 -20.30 -6.42 2.80
N ALA A 31 -21.50 -5.96 3.14
CA ALA A 31 -21.72 -5.26 4.38
C ALA A 31 -21.24 -6.19 5.50
N ASN A 32 -20.31 -5.73 6.33
CA ASN A 32 -19.92 -6.48 7.50
C ASN A 32 -21.01 -6.30 8.56
N PRO A 33 -21.91 -7.27 8.78
CA PRO A 33 -23.00 -7.15 9.73
C PRO A 33 -22.52 -7.21 11.18
N ARG A 34 -21.21 -7.40 11.43
CA ARG A 34 -20.65 -7.82 12.72
C ARG A 34 -19.97 -6.72 13.53
N GLY A 35 -20.21 -5.46 13.19
CA GLY A 35 -19.66 -4.36 13.97
C GLY A 35 -18.31 -3.84 13.46
N LYS A 36 -17.75 -2.92 14.21
CA LYS A 36 -16.55 -2.18 13.85
C LYS A 36 -15.31 -3.05 13.96
N LEU A 37 -14.51 -3.04 12.89
CA LEU A 37 -13.24 -3.74 12.88
C LEU A 37 -12.15 -2.88 13.49
N GLY A 38 -11.36 -3.48 14.36
CA GLY A 38 -10.13 -2.88 14.86
C GLY A 38 -9.02 -2.85 13.78
N ILE A 39 -7.95 -2.14 14.09
CA ILE A 39 -6.74 -2.12 13.28
C ILE A 39 -6.15 -3.53 13.15
N GLY A 40 -5.72 -3.92 11.96
CA GLY A 40 -5.06 -5.21 11.70
C GLY A 40 -3.54 -5.13 11.83
N VAL A 41 -2.90 -6.28 11.66
CA VAL A 41 -1.43 -6.48 11.68
C VAL A 41 -0.91 -6.51 10.24
N ALA A 42 -0.02 -5.58 9.87
CA ALA A 42 0.82 -5.68 8.68
C ALA A 42 2.11 -6.44 9.02
N ALA A 43 2.39 -7.53 8.32
CA ALA A 43 3.48 -8.45 8.68
C ALA A 43 4.86 -7.78 8.79
N ALA A 44 5.12 -6.75 8.00
CA ALA A 44 6.39 -6.01 8.04
C ALA A 44 6.61 -5.24 9.35
N GLY A 45 5.55 -4.71 9.97
CA GLY A 45 5.60 -4.01 11.25
C GLY A 45 5.80 -4.92 12.46
N PHE A 46 5.69 -6.23 12.29
CA PHE A 46 5.72 -7.24 13.35
C PHE A 46 6.78 -8.32 13.10
N GLY A 47 7.88 -7.97 12.46
CA GLY A 47 8.87 -8.94 11.99
C GLY A 47 9.54 -9.74 13.10
N GLN A 48 9.83 -9.16 14.27
CA GLN A 48 10.38 -9.87 15.42
C GLN A 48 9.31 -10.78 16.05
N ARG A 49 8.10 -10.27 16.20
CA ARG A 49 6.96 -11.03 16.76
C ARG A 49 6.59 -12.23 15.91
N VAL A 50 6.55 -12.09 14.59
CA VAL A 50 6.30 -13.20 13.65
C VAL A 50 7.34 -14.31 13.82
N ARG A 51 8.62 -13.94 13.96
CA ARG A 51 9.71 -14.91 14.19
C ARG A 51 9.58 -15.60 15.55
N ALA A 52 9.30 -14.82 16.62
CA ALA A 52 9.14 -15.35 17.96
C ALA A 52 7.96 -16.32 18.05
N ASN A 53 6.81 -15.99 17.48
CA ASN A 53 5.63 -16.84 17.46
C ASN A 53 5.88 -18.13 16.65
N ALA A 54 6.55 -18.01 15.49
CA ALA A 54 6.92 -19.20 14.70
C ALA A 54 7.84 -20.15 15.48
N ALA A 55 8.83 -19.63 16.20
CA ALA A 55 9.72 -20.41 17.06
C ALA A 55 8.97 -21.09 18.22
N ALA A 56 8.00 -20.39 18.81
CA ALA A 56 7.15 -20.90 19.89
C ALA A 56 5.94 -21.73 19.39
N LYS A 57 5.76 -21.88 18.07
CA LYS A 57 4.59 -22.53 17.43
C LYS A 57 3.26 -21.89 17.83
N VAL A 58 3.24 -20.58 18.02
CA VAL A 58 2.04 -19.78 18.29
C VAL A 58 1.42 -19.34 16.96
N ASP A 59 0.12 -19.60 16.80
CA ASP A 59 -0.62 -19.12 15.62
C ASP A 59 -0.73 -17.60 15.63
N MET A 60 -0.35 -16.96 14.52
CA MET A 60 -0.35 -15.48 14.43
C MET A 60 -1.76 -14.87 14.42
N LEU A 61 -2.77 -15.62 13.93
CA LEU A 61 -4.15 -15.14 13.93
C LEU A 61 -4.73 -15.14 15.36
N ASP A 62 -4.48 -16.20 16.12
CA ASP A 62 -4.88 -16.30 17.53
C ASP A 62 -4.16 -15.21 18.34
N TRP A 63 -2.84 -15.09 18.17
CA TRP A 63 -2.08 -14.03 18.84
C TRP A 63 -2.62 -12.62 18.51
N ALA A 64 -2.91 -12.33 17.23
CA ALA A 64 -3.44 -11.05 16.83
C ALA A 64 -4.81 -10.77 17.47
N HIS A 65 -5.69 -11.77 17.51
CA HIS A 65 -6.98 -11.66 18.17
C HIS A 65 -6.85 -11.41 19.68
N GLU A 66 -6.04 -12.21 20.38
CA GLU A 66 -5.79 -12.09 21.83
C GLU A 66 -5.19 -10.74 22.21
N ASN A 67 -4.38 -10.16 21.31
CA ASN A 67 -3.83 -8.82 21.48
C ASN A 67 -4.74 -7.72 20.91
N GLY A 68 -5.96 -8.10 20.50
CA GLY A 68 -7.03 -7.17 20.12
C GLY A 68 -6.84 -6.50 18.77
N TYR A 69 -6.16 -7.12 17.83
CA TYR A 69 -6.13 -6.69 16.44
C TYR A 69 -7.36 -7.23 15.68
N GLY A 70 -7.86 -6.45 14.72
CA GLY A 70 -9.05 -6.79 13.93
C GLY A 70 -8.73 -7.50 12.60
N GLY A 71 -7.46 -7.79 12.33
CA GLY A 71 -7.06 -8.43 11.09
C GLY A 71 -5.59 -8.82 11.06
N LEU A 72 -5.22 -9.55 10.01
CA LEU A 72 -3.86 -10.05 9.82
C LEU A 72 -3.49 -10.04 8.33
N GLU A 73 -2.26 -9.67 8.04
CA GLU A 73 -1.61 -9.91 6.76
C GLU A 73 -0.75 -11.17 6.84
N SER A 74 -1.00 -12.13 5.94
CA SER A 74 -0.29 -13.39 5.85
C SER A 74 0.29 -13.61 4.45
N ARG A 75 1.20 -14.60 4.30
CA ARG A 75 1.84 -14.86 3.01
C ARG A 75 0.94 -15.57 2.03
N LEU A 76 0.49 -16.77 2.38
CA LEU A 76 -0.29 -17.62 1.48
C LEU A 76 -1.53 -18.14 2.19
N PRO A 77 -2.64 -18.34 1.46
CA PRO A 77 -3.79 -19.09 1.97
C PRO A 77 -3.41 -20.57 2.14
N PRO A 78 -4.19 -21.34 2.92
CA PRO A 78 -4.05 -22.78 2.96
C PRO A 78 -4.22 -23.39 1.55
N SER A 79 -3.36 -24.33 1.17
CA SER A 79 -3.44 -25.00 -0.15
C SER A 79 -4.59 -26.02 -0.24
N ASP A 80 -5.03 -26.54 0.90
CA ASP A 80 -6.18 -27.43 1.03
C ASP A 80 -7.47 -26.61 1.22
N LEU A 81 -8.50 -26.91 0.43
CA LEU A 81 -9.77 -26.16 0.46
C LEU A 81 -10.54 -26.35 1.77
N ASP A 82 -10.47 -27.52 2.40
CA ASP A 82 -11.11 -27.72 3.70
C ASP A 82 -10.42 -26.86 4.77
N ALA A 83 -9.09 -26.74 4.71
CA ALA A 83 -8.36 -25.81 5.57
C ALA A 83 -8.68 -24.35 5.27
N ALA A 84 -8.89 -23.99 4.00
CA ALA A 84 -9.34 -22.65 3.60
C ALA A 84 -10.73 -22.33 4.19
N HIS A 85 -11.67 -23.25 4.12
CA HIS A 85 -12.99 -23.10 4.72
C HIS A 85 -12.91 -22.98 6.25
N ARG A 86 -12.12 -23.82 6.92
CA ARG A 86 -11.88 -23.68 8.37
C ARG A 86 -11.29 -22.34 8.75
N LEU A 87 -10.37 -21.82 7.94
CA LEU A 87 -9.82 -20.48 8.15
C LEU A 87 -10.88 -19.39 8.02
N ARG A 88 -11.74 -19.47 7.01
CA ARG A 88 -12.87 -18.56 6.85
C ARG A 88 -13.79 -18.58 8.07
N ASP A 89 -14.20 -19.77 8.51
CA ASP A 89 -15.08 -19.94 9.66
C ASP A 89 -14.42 -19.36 10.93
N LYS A 90 -13.09 -19.57 11.10
CA LYS A 90 -12.32 -18.99 12.19
C LYS A 90 -12.29 -17.45 12.11
N LEU A 91 -11.98 -16.88 10.95
CA LEU A 91 -11.99 -15.42 10.75
C LEU A 91 -13.38 -14.82 11.05
N GLU A 92 -14.41 -15.49 10.62
CA GLU A 92 -15.78 -15.10 10.89
C GLU A 92 -16.12 -15.15 12.38
N SER A 93 -15.76 -16.23 13.07
CA SER A 93 -16.01 -16.39 14.52
C SER A 93 -15.27 -15.35 15.37
N LEU A 94 -14.06 -14.96 14.94
CA LEU A 94 -13.23 -13.97 15.61
C LEU A 94 -13.54 -12.52 15.17
N ASN A 95 -14.45 -12.32 14.22
CA ASN A 95 -14.71 -11.01 13.57
C ASN A 95 -13.42 -10.35 13.05
N MET A 96 -12.56 -11.14 12.40
CA MET A 96 -11.29 -10.68 11.85
C MET A 96 -11.29 -10.72 10.32
N ARG A 97 -10.40 -9.96 9.71
CA ARG A 97 -10.14 -9.96 8.25
C ARG A 97 -8.72 -10.38 7.96
N MET A 98 -8.49 -10.88 6.75
CA MET A 98 -7.17 -11.31 6.32
C MET A 98 -6.83 -10.79 4.93
N LEU A 99 -5.59 -10.31 4.76
CA LEU A 99 -4.93 -10.06 3.49
C LEU A 99 -3.90 -11.17 3.24
N PHE A 100 -3.75 -11.57 1.97
CA PHE A 100 -2.70 -12.50 1.58
C PHE A 100 -1.70 -11.86 0.62
N ASN A 101 -0.42 -12.15 0.83
CA ASN A 101 0.67 -11.83 -0.10
C ASN A 101 0.90 -13.05 -1.00
N ILE A 102 0.28 -13.05 -2.18
CA ILE A 102 0.40 -14.15 -3.15
C ILE A 102 1.38 -13.72 -4.25
N PRO A 103 2.38 -14.55 -4.60
CA PRO A 103 3.24 -14.30 -5.75
C PRO A 103 2.43 -14.18 -7.03
N LEU A 104 2.68 -13.11 -7.80
CA LEU A 104 2.00 -12.92 -9.09
C LEU A 104 2.66 -13.77 -10.19
N PRO A 105 1.91 -14.17 -11.24
CA PRO A 105 2.42 -15.02 -12.31
C PRO A 105 3.39 -14.24 -13.20
N ALA A 106 4.70 -14.50 -13.05
CA ALA A 106 5.74 -13.86 -13.85
C ALA A 106 5.70 -14.31 -15.31
N THR A 107 5.32 -15.58 -15.55
CA THR A 107 5.17 -16.19 -16.86
C THR A 107 3.83 -16.92 -16.99
N ASP A 108 3.50 -17.37 -18.18
CA ASP A 108 2.24 -18.13 -18.41
C ASP A 108 2.28 -19.51 -17.71
N ALA A 109 3.47 -20.07 -17.49
CA ALA A 109 3.64 -21.32 -16.74
C ALA A 109 3.20 -21.19 -15.26
N ASP A 110 3.20 -19.98 -14.71
CA ASP A 110 2.83 -19.72 -13.32
C ASP A 110 1.31 -19.60 -13.11
N ILE A 111 0.51 -19.47 -14.19
CA ILE A 111 -0.92 -19.19 -14.11
C ILE A 111 -1.66 -20.28 -13.34
N SER A 112 -1.35 -21.56 -13.55
CA SER A 112 -2.04 -22.67 -12.87
C SER A 112 -1.84 -22.64 -11.35
N ALA A 113 -0.62 -22.39 -10.89
CA ALA A 113 -0.33 -22.27 -9.47
C ALA A 113 -0.98 -21.01 -8.88
N PHE A 114 -0.97 -19.91 -9.63
CA PHE A 114 -1.65 -18.67 -9.26
C PHE A 114 -3.16 -18.87 -9.14
N ASP A 115 -3.82 -19.54 -10.10
CA ASP A 115 -5.24 -19.86 -10.07
C ASP A 115 -5.62 -20.66 -8.82
N ALA A 116 -4.83 -21.67 -8.45
CA ALA A 116 -5.05 -22.45 -7.23
C ALA A 116 -4.95 -21.59 -5.96
N ASN A 117 -3.95 -20.72 -5.88
CA ASN A 117 -3.77 -19.80 -4.75
C ASN A 117 -4.92 -18.78 -4.64
N ILE A 118 -5.39 -18.22 -5.77
CA ILE A 118 -6.51 -17.27 -5.78
C ILE A 118 -7.81 -17.95 -5.38
N LYS A 119 -8.05 -19.19 -5.85
CA LYS A 119 -9.18 -20.00 -5.40
C LYS A 119 -9.13 -20.21 -3.88
N ALA A 120 -8.00 -20.63 -3.35
CA ALA A 120 -7.82 -20.83 -1.92
C ALA A 120 -8.01 -19.54 -1.10
N ALA A 121 -7.52 -18.41 -1.58
CA ALA A 121 -7.75 -17.10 -0.96
C ALA A 121 -9.25 -16.72 -0.96
N HIS A 122 -9.94 -16.93 -2.06
CA HIS A 122 -11.39 -16.74 -2.16
C HIS A 122 -12.14 -17.59 -1.13
N GLU A 123 -11.85 -18.89 -1.09
CA GLU A 123 -12.49 -19.84 -0.17
C GLU A 123 -12.17 -19.55 1.30
N SER A 124 -11.00 -18.95 1.57
CA SER A 124 -10.62 -18.48 2.91
C SER A 124 -11.31 -17.17 3.32
N GLY A 125 -12.12 -16.55 2.46
CA GLY A 125 -12.75 -15.27 2.74
C GLY A 125 -11.78 -14.09 2.78
N ALA A 126 -10.74 -14.11 1.94
CA ALA A 126 -9.76 -13.03 1.86
C ALA A 126 -10.43 -11.66 1.64
N TYR A 127 -10.03 -10.66 2.42
CA TYR A 127 -10.48 -9.29 2.21
C TYR A 127 -9.93 -8.74 0.89
N CYS A 128 -8.64 -8.87 0.67
CA CYS A 128 -7.95 -8.65 -0.60
C CYS A 128 -6.57 -9.32 -0.57
N LEU A 129 -5.88 -9.29 -1.72
CA LEU A 129 -4.46 -9.60 -1.80
C LEU A 129 -3.65 -8.32 -1.69
N ARG A 130 -2.43 -8.43 -1.21
CA ARG A 130 -1.44 -7.34 -1.25
C ARG A 130 -0.25 -7.76 -2.10
N ALA A 131 0.31 -6.83 -2.86
CA ALA A 131 1.62 -7.00 -3.48
C ALA A 131 2.43 -5.69 -3.40
N ALA A 132 3.68 -5.80 -2.93
CA ALA A 132 4.70 -4.76 -3.04
C ALA A 132 5.66 -5.16 -4.17
N LEU A 133 5.49 -4.58 -5.34
CA LEU A 133 6.18 -5.02 -6.56
C LEU A 133 7.47 -4.26 -6.84
N THR A 134 7.72 -3.18 -6.12
CA THR A 134 8.94 -2.38 -6.24
C THR A 134 9.60 -2.20 -4.89
N GLN A 135 10.94 -2.17 -4.92
CA GLN A 135 11.74 -1.72 -3.79
C GLN A 135 11.90 -0.19 -3.84
N ARG A 136 12.93 0.36 -3.21
CA ARG A 136 13.28 1.77 -3.28
C ARG A 136 13.94 2.06 -4.63
N ARG A 137 13.26 2.80 -5.53
CA ARG A 137 13.75 3.01 -6.90
C ARG A 137 15.15 3.63 -6.93
N TYR A 138 15.44 4.55 -6.03
CA TYR A 138 16.73 5.24 -5.93
C TYR A 138 17.88 4.37 -5.35
N GLU A 139 17.58 3.17 -4.83
CA GLU A 139 18.58 2.18 -4.39
C GLU A 139 18.68 1.02 -5.38
N GLN A 140 17.55 0.57 -5.92
CA GLN A 140 17.45 -0.64 -6.73
C GLN A 140 17.94 -0.45 -8.17
N PHE A 141 17.77 0.75 -8.73
CA PHE A 141 18.05 1.04 -10.14
C PHE A 141 19.12 2.12 -10.27
N SER A 142 19.99 1.97 -11.32
CA SER A 142 21.05 2.92 -11.63
C SER A 142 20.61 4.08 -12.51
N ASP A 143 19.49 3.91 -13.24
CA ASP A 143 19.01 4.86 -14.25
C ASP A 143 17.53 4.68 -14.54
N PHE A 144 16.94 5.67 -15.21
CA PHE A 144 15.52 5.66 -15.58
C PHE A 144 15.15 4.55 -16.59
N PRO A 145 15.92 4.26 -17.66
CA PRO A 145 15.59 3.18 -18.59
C PRO A 145 15.46 1.81 -17.91
N THR A 146 16.38 1.46 -16.99
CA THR A 146 16.34 0.22 -16.23
C THR A 146 15.12 0.17 -15.30
N PHE A 147 14.83 1.26 -14.59
CA PHE A 147 13.62 1.38 -13.77
C PHE A 147 12.36 1.22 -14.63
N TRP A 148 12.28 1.91 -15.77
CA TRP A 148 11.10 1.87 -16.64
C TRP A 148 10.88 0.48 -17.24
N LYS A 149 11.94 -0.22 -17.66
CA LYS A 149 11.85 -1.61 -18.11
C LYS A 149 11.26 -2.53 -17.03
N ASN A 150 11.68 -2.35 -15.77
CA ASN A 150 11.11 -3.09 -14.64
C ASN A 150 9.62 -2.75 -14.46
N PHE A 151 9.25 -1.47 -14.56
CA PHE A 151 7.87 -1.03 -14.48
C PHE A 151 6.98 -1.70 -15.55
N GLU A 152 7.43 -1.76 -16.80
CA GLU A 152 6.69 -2.44 -17.88
C GLU A 152 6.58 -3.96 -17.63
N THR A 153 7.61 -4.59 -17.07
CA THR A 153 7.55 -6.00 -16.66
C THR A 153 6.50 -6.24 -15.59
N ILE A 154 6.42 -5.37 -14.60
CA ILE A 154 5.42 -5.45 -13.53
C ILE A 154 4.01 -5.26 -14.10
N LYS A 155 3.81 -4.31 -15.01
CA LYS A 155 2.52 -4.10 -15.69
C LYS A 155 2.06 -5.36 -16.42
N ALA A 156 2.97 -6.02 -17.15
CA ALA A 156 2.68 -7.28 -17.85
C ALA A 156 2.32 -8.41 -16.87
N THR A 157 3.03 -8.51 -15.74
CA THR A 157 2.75 -9.49 -14.68
C THR A 157 1.35 -9.30 -14.08
N VAL A 158 0.96 -8.06 -13.78
CA VAL A 158 -0.36 -7.76 -13.23
C VAL A 158 -1.46 -7.98 -14.28
N ALA A 159 -1.22 -7.62 -15.54
CA ALA A 159 -2.16 -7.90 -16.63
C ALA A 159 -2.40 -9.39 -16.81
N ARG A 160 -1.37 -10.23 -16.61
CA ARG A 160 -1.49 -11.70 -16.64
C ARG A 160 -2.28 -12.25 -15.46
N ALA A 161 -2.20 -11.61 -14.28
CA ALA A 161 -2.93 -12.00 -13.08
C ALA A 161 -4.43 -11.64 -13.14
N GLU A 162 -4.77 -10.55 -13.81
CA GLU A 162 -6.10 -9.92 -13.80
C GLU A 162 -7.24 -10.87 -14.16
N PRO A 163 -7.20 -11.70 -15.22
CA PRO A 163 -8.30 -12.61 -15.57
C PRO A 163 -8.63 -13.61 -14.46
N THR A 164 -7.61 -14.07 -13.72
CA THR A 164 -7.80 -14.98 -12.58
C THR A 164 -8.44 -14.25 -11.40
N LEU A 165 -8.00 -13.01 -11.13
CA LEU A 165 -8.61 -12.17 -10.10
C LEU A 165 -10.09 -11.90 -10.40
N ALA A 166 -10.41 -11.59 -11.64
CA ALA A 166 -11.78 -11.39 -12.12
C ALA A 166 -12.64 -12.67 -11.99
N LYS A 167 -12.09 -13.83 -12.35
CA LYS A 167 -12.76 -15.14 -12.26
C LYS A 167 -13.24 -15.42 -10.84
N TYR A 168 -12.39 -15.19 -9.84
CA TYR A 168 -12.72 -15.45 -8.44
C TYR A 168 -13.24 -14.22 -7.68
N LYS A 169 -13.33 -13.06 -8.32
CA LYS A 169 -13.74 -11.79 -7.71
C LYS A 169 -12.90 -11.40 -6.51
N VAL A 170 -11.60 -11.65 -6.58
CA VAL A 170 -10.62 -11.32 -5.54
C VAL A 170 -9.88 -10.05 -5.93
N LYS A 171 -9.83 -9.08 -5.04
CA LYS A 171 -9.12 -7.80 -5.26
C LYS A 171 -7.63 -7.97 -5.01
N LEU A 172 -6.80 -7.38 -5.89
CA LEU A 172 -5.36 -7.20 -5.70
C LEU A 172 -5.07 -5.75 -5.39
N ALA A 173 -4.54 -5.48 -4.23
CA ALA A 173 -4.12 -4.16 -3.76
C ALA A 173 -2.59 -4.01 -3.90
N LEU A 174 -2.16 -3.21 -4.87
CA LEU A 174 -0.75 -2.89 -5.12
C LEU A 174 -0.30 -1.77 -4.19
N GLU A 175 0.68 -2.04 -3.34
CA GLU A 175 1.17 -1.04 -2.41
C GLU A 175 1.89 0.11 -3.14
N ASN A 176 1.60 1.36 -2.76
CA ASN A 176 2.43 2.51 -3.12
C ASN A 176 3.75 2.45 -2.33
N HIS A 177 4.54 1.41 -2.58
CA HIS A 177 5.88 1.27 -2.03
C HIS A 177 6.83 2.25 -2.73
N LYS A 178 8.02 2.47 -2.21
CA LYS A 178 9.02 3.50 -2.62
C LYS A 178 9.56 3.38 -4.07
N GLY A 179 8.77 2.78 -4.97
CA GLY A 179 9.12 2.57 -6.39
C GLY A 179 8.41 3.52 -7.34
N TRP A 180 7.10 3.69 -7.21
CA TRP A 180 6.30 4.50 -8.14
C TRP A 180 5.78 5.76 -7.48
N ARG A 181 5.84 6.87 -8.22
CA ARG A 181 5.12 8.07 -7.83
C ARG A 181 3.62 7.84 -7.99
N SER A 182 2.84 8.52 -7.19
CA SER A 182 1.39 8.33 -7.16
C SER A 182 0.71 8.57 -8.52
N LEU A 183 1.16 9.57 -9.28
CA LEU A 183 0.65 9.83 -10.62
C LEU A 183 1.06 8.76 -11.65
N GLU A 184 2.27 8.17 -11.54
CA GLU A 184 2.69 7.04 -12.38
C GLU A 184 1.78 5.84 -12.15
N GLN A 185 1.51 5.51 -10.88
CA GLN A 185 0.65 4.40 -10.49
C GLN A 185 -0.81 4.64 -10.86
N ALA A 186 -1.35 5.83 -10.60
CA ALA A 186 -2.72 6.18 -10.94
C ALA A 186 -2.99 6.17 -12.44
N ALA A 187 -2.05 6.70 -13.25
CA ALA A 187 -2.16 6.69 -14.71
C ALA A 187 -2.18 5.25 -15.26
N TRP A 188 -1.32 4.37 -14.73
CA TRP A 188 -1.31 2.97 -15.11
C TRP A 188 -2.61 2.24 -14.71
N LEU A 189 -3.08 2.40 -13.47
CA LEU A 189 -4.33 1.78 -13.02
C LEU A 189 -5.54 2.26 -13.83
N LYS A 190 -5.55 3.53 -14.23
CA LYS A 190 -6.56 4.07 -15.14
C LYS A 190 -6.55 3.37 -16.50
N GLN A 191 -5.36 3.08 -17.08
CA GLN A 191 -5.21 2.37 -18.33
C GLN A 191 -5.64 0.91 -18.20
N LEU A 192 -5.27 0.23 -17.10
CA LEU A 192 -5.65 -1.15 -16.82
C LEU A 192 -7.17 -1.31 -16.69
N SER A 193 -7.85 -0.29 -16.14
CA SER A 193 -9.32 -0.20 -16.04
C SER A 193 -9.98 -1.45 -15.44
N SER A 194 -9.33 -2.12 -14.48
CA SER A 194 -9.87 -3.32 -13.82
C SER A 194 -10.48 -2.97 -12.46
N PRO A 195 -11.67 -3.48 -12.12
CA PRO A 195 -12.23 -3.34 -10.79
C PRO A 195 -11.55 -4.25 -9.75
N TRP A 196 -10.68 -5.16 -10.20
CA TRP A 196 -10.01 -6.16 -9.37
C TRP A 196 -8.57 -5.79 -9.01
N VAL A 197 -8.00 -4.76 -9.62
CA VAL A 197 -6.65 -4.27 -9.34
C VAL A 197 -6.73 -2.82 -8.86
N GLY A 198 -6.19 -2.57 -7.68
CA GLY A 198 -6.20 -1.26 -7.05
C GLY A 198 -4.96 -1.04 -6.18
N VAL A 199 -5.09 -0.26 -5.13
CA VAL A 199 -3.99 0.19 -4.26
C VAL A 199 -4.20 -0.28 -2.83
N LEU A 200 -3.15 -0.81 -2.23
CA LEU A 200 -2.97 -0.76 -0.79
C LEU A 200 -2.23 0.55 -0.49
N PHE A 201 -2.93 1.48 0.12
CA PHE A 201 -2.41 2.80 0.39
C PHE A 201 -1.56 2.81 1.66
N ASP A 202 -0.25 2.98 1.48
CA ASP A 202 0.69 3.20 2.57
C ASP A 202 0.84 4.71 2.82
N PHE A 203 0.64 5.11 4.06
CA PHE A 203 0.49 6.52 4.43
C PHE A 203 1.75 7.36 4.24
N GLY A 204 2.93 6.79 4.38
CA GLY A 204 4.18 7.55 4.44
C GLY A 204 5.22 7.25 3.36
N ASN A 205 5.04 6.19 2.58
CA ASN A 205 6.09 5.70 1.69
C ASN A 205 6.54 6.72 0.63
N ASN A 206 5.61 7.48 0.05
CA ASN A 206 5.92 8.39 -1.05
C ASN A 206 6.65 9.68 -0.63
N ILE A 207 6.78 9.97 0.68
CA ILE A 207 7.68 11.04 1.16
C ILE A 207 9.09 10.80 0.63
N SER A 208 9.53 9.53 0.55
CA SER A 208 10.81 9.14 -0.02
C SER A 208 10.96 9.40 -1.52
N LEU A 209 9.87 9.71 -2.22
CA LEU A 209 9.81 10.04 -3.64
C LEU A 209 9.49 11.53 -3.89
N CYS A 210 9.69 12.37 -2.86
CA CYS A 210 9.35 13.78 -2.88
C CYS A 210 7.87 14.06 -3.18
N GLU A 211 6.96 13.25 -2.64
CA GLU A 211 5.51 13.47 -2.72
C GLU A 211 4.91 13.77 -1.35
N HIS A 212 4.02 14.77 -1.31
CA HIS A 212 3.30 15.09 -0.08
C HIS A 212 2.25 14.01 0.21
N PRO A 213 2.13 13.50 1.47
CA PRO A 213 1.23 12.39 1.81
C PRO A 213 -0.23 12.59 1.40
N GLU A 214 -0.78 13.79 1.58
CA GLU A 214 -2.16 14.09 1.18
C GLU A 214 -2.34 14.14 -0.35
N GLU A 215 -1.35 14.65 -1.09
CA GLU A 215 -1.38 14.65 -2.56
C GLU A 215 -1.31 13.22 -3.08
N THR A 216 -0.44 12.39 -2.48
CA THR A 216 -0.37 10.94 -2.77
C THR A 216 -1.71 10.26 -2.56
N MET A 217 -2.34 10.49 -1.40
CA MET A 217 -3.66 9.93 -1.09
C MET A 217 -4.70 10.38 -2.11
N ASN A 218 -4.77 11.66 -2.43
CA ASN A 218 -5.77 12.19 -3.37
C ASN A 218 -5.60 11.62 -4.77
N ASN A 219 -4.35 11.48 -5.26
CA ASN A 219 -4.06 10.90 -6.57
C ASN A 219 -4.47 9.43 -6.66
N LEU A 220 -4.29 8.67 -5.57
CA LEU A 220 -4.59 7.24 -5.52
C LEU A 220 -6.00 6.93 -5.03
N MET A 221 -6.73 7.90 -4.46
CA MET A 221 -8.04 7.72 -3.83
C MET A 221 -9.03 6.87 -4.64
N PRO A 222 -9.19 7.03 -5.96
CA PRO A 222 -10.13 6.21 -6.74
C PRO A 222 -9.85 4.70 -6.69
N TYR A 223 -8.60 4.33 -6.47
CA TYR A 223 -8.09 2.96 -6.59
C TYR A 223 -7.84 2.25 -5.26
N ILE A 224 -7.92 2.95 -4.12
CA ILE A 224 -7.56 2.38 -2.81
C ILE A 224 -8.56 1.31 -2.38
N PHE A 225 -8.06 0.12 -2.02
CA PHE A 225 -8.84 -1.01 -1.49
C PHE A 225 -8.57 -1.30 -0.01
N ALA A 226 -7.34 -1.06 0.45
CA ALA A 226 -6.90 -1.27 1.82
C ALA A 226 -5.81 -0.24 2.17
N ALA A 227 -5.42 -0.15 3.42
CA ALA A 227 -4.39 0.77 3.85
C ALA A 227 -3.41 0.16 4.86
N HIS A 228 -2.13 0.52 4.72
CA HIS A 228 -1.14 0.43 5.79
C HIS A 228 -1.08 1.77 6.51
N ILE A 229 -1.47 1.77 7.77
CA ILE A 229 -1.37 2.96 8.61
C ILE A 229 -0.05 2.95 9.38
N LYS A 230 0.66 4.04 9.29
CA LYS A 230 1.88 4.36 10.04
C LYS A 230 1.96 5.85 10.26
N ASP A 231 2.84 6.31 11.11
CA ASP A 231 3.21 7.71 11.23
C ASP A 231 4.70 7.88 10.98
N MET A 232 5.10 9.04 10.50
CA MET A 232 6.44 9.27 10.00
C MET A 232 7.08 10.47 10.67
N ALA A 233 8.36 10.33 11.00
CA ALA A 233 9.24 11.44 11.36
C ALA A 233 10.28 11.67 10.27
N VAL A 234 10.72 12.90 10.14
CA VAL A 234 11.76 13.34 9.19
C VAL A 234 12.81 14.16 9.92
N GLU A 235 14.08 13.95 9.58
CA GLU A 235 15.21 14.65 10.18
C GLU A 235 16.24 14.94 9.08
N PRO A 236 16.84 16.16 9.02
CA PRO A 236 17.91 16.45 8.08
C PRO A 236 19.15 15.59 8.31
N TYR A 237 19.82 15.14 7.25
CA TYR A 237 21.16 14.61 7.29
C TYR A 237 21.97 15.12 6.09
N GLU A 238 23.28 14.81 6.02
CA GLU A 238 24.24 15.40 5.07
C GLU A 238 23.82 15.31 3.60
N ASP A 239 23.27 14.16 3.16
CA ASP A 239 22.86 13.93 1.77
C ASP A 239 21.36 14.18 1.51
N GLY A 240 20.60 14.63 2.52
CA GLY A 240 19.15 14.85 2.35
C GLY A 240 18.38 14.80 3.68
N PHE A 241 17.54 13.77 3.86
CA PHE A 241 16.79 13.60 5.10
C PHE A 241 16.64 12.12 5.49
N LEU A 242 16.54 11.90 6.78
CA LEU A 242 16.13 10.61 7.36
C LEU A 242 14.61 10.53 7.36
N LEU A 243 14.09 9.34 7.08
CA LEU A 243 12.66 9.03 7.11
C LEU A 243 12.46 7.83 8.02
N SER A 244 11.72 7.99 9.11
CA SER A 244 11.53 6.97 10.11
C SER A 244 10.06 6.73 10.41
N GLU A 245 9.67 5.48 10.58
CA GLU A 245 8.42 5.14 11.24
C GLU A 245 8.53 5.50 12.73
N VAL A 246 7.48 6.11 13.27
CA VAL A 246 7.34 6.45 14.70
C VAL A 246 5.96 6.04 15.21
N LEU A 247 5.73 6.12 16.51
CA LEU A 247 4.43 5.81 17.11
C LEU A 247 3.33 6.64 16.45
N LEU A 248 2.16 6.05 16.26
CA LEU A 248 1.02 6.79 15.75
C LEU A 248 0.71 7.99 16.65
N GLY A 249 0.65 9.18 16.07
CA GLY A 249 0.44 10.46 16.76
C GLY A 249 1.73 11.23 17.09
N ASP A 250 2.89 10.58 17.06
CA ASP A 250 4.19 11.23 17.29
C ASP A 250 4.84 11.75 16.00
N GLY A 251 4.32 11.35 14.85
CA GLY A 251 4.81 11.76 13.55
C GLY A 251 4.22 13.07 13.03
N LEU A 252 4.43 13.28 11.73
CA LEU A 252 4.01 14.48 11.00
C LEU A 252 2.69 14.32 10.24
N LEU A 253 2.13 13.09 10.14
CA LEU A 253 0.95 12.84 9.33
C LEU A 253 -0.33 13.26 10.06
N ASP A 254 -1.27 13.86 9.34
CA ASP A 254 -2.63 14.07 9.84
C ASP A 254 -3.45 12.78 9.71
N LEU A 255 -3.15 11.84 10.63
CA LEU A 255 -3.77 10.51 10.63
C LEU A 255 -5.29 10.57 10.68
N LYS A 256 -5.85 11.49 11.47
CA LYS A 256 -7.31 11.62 11.62
C LYS A 256 -7.97 12.04 10.31
N LYS A 257 -7.40 13.03 9.63
CA LYS A 257 -7.87 13.48 8.31
C LYS A 257 -7.79 12.36 7.28
N MET A 258 -6.65 11.66 7.22
CA MET A 258 -6.42 10.59 6.25
C MET A 258 -7.36 9.40 6.48
N VAL A 259 -7.51 8.93 7.72
CA VAL A 259 -8.44 7.85 8.08
C VAL A 259 -9.88 8.25 7.76
N THR A 260 -10.28 9.49 8.10
CA THR A 260 -11.63 9.99 7.80
C THR A 260 -11.90 10.00 6.29
N ALA A 261 -10.95 10.49 5.48
CA ALA A 261 -11.10 10.52 4.03
C ALA A 261 -11.26 9.12 3.43
N LEU A 262 -10.44 8.16 3.87
CA LEU A 262 -10.52 6.78 3.40
C LEU A 262 -11.82 6.09 3.82
N ARG A 263 -12.30 6.32 5.04
CA ARG A 263 -13.60 5.80 5.51
C ARG A 263 -14.80 6.45 4.81
N THR A 264 -14.68 7.72 4.43
CA THR A 264 -15.71 8.37 3.61
C THR A 264 -15.86 7.72 2.26
N LYS A 265 -14.74 7.27 1.67
CA LYS A 265 -14.74 6.50 0.42
C LYS A 265 -15.29 5.09 0.61
N ASP A 266 -14.80 4.38 1.62
CA ASP A 266 -15.22 3.01 1.96
C ASP A 266 -15.28 2.85 3.48
N PRO A 267 -16.49 2.83 4.07
CA PRO A 267 -16.67 2.65 5.52
C PRO A 267 -16.11 1.33 6.05
N ASN A 268 -15.92 0.34 5.17
CA ASN A 268 -15.43 -0.99 5.51
C ASN A 268 -13.93 -1.18 5.15
N ILE A 269 -13.22 -0.12 4.80
CA ILE A 269 -11.80 -0.23 4.45
C ILE A 269 -11.00 -0.84 5.60
N MET A 270 -10.11 -1.79 5.26
CA MET A 270 -9.22 -2.41 6.23
C MET A 270 -7.94 -1.57 6.40
N PHE A 271 -7.62 -1.28 7.66
CA PHE A 271 -6.36 -0.65 8.05
C PHE A 271 -5.49 -1.67 8.76
N ASN A 272 -4.26 -1.86 8.30
CA ASN A 272 -3.24 -2.66 9.01
C ASN A 272 -2.14 -1.75 9.53
N LEU A 273 -1.76 -1.93 10.78
CA LEU A 273 -0.66 -1.20 11.42
C LEU A 273 0.68 -1.67 10.84
N GLU A 274 1.44 -0.75 10.29
CA GLU A 274 2.80 -0.99 9.80
C GLU A 274 3.81 -0.08 10.53
N MET A 275 3.88 -0.18 11.85
CA MET A 275 4.93 0.46 12.63
C MET A 275 6.19 -0.40 12.59
N ILE A 276 7.10 -0.13 11.65
CA ILE A 276 8.35 -0.89 11.53
C ILE A 276 9.39 -0.29 12.47
N THR A 277 9.78 -1.07 13.47
CA THR A 277 10.84 -0.69 14.42
C THR A 277 12.21 -1.02 13.81
N ARG A 278 12.90 0.00 13.27
CA ARG A 278 14.17 -0.13 12.55
C ARG A 278 14.98 1.17 12.57
N GLU A 279 16.21 1.11 12.02
CA GLU A 279 16.98 2.32 11.70
C GLU A 279 16.23 3.21 10.70
N PRO A 280 16.34 4.55 10.83
CA PRO A 280 15.78 5.49 9.87
C PRO A 280 16.29 5.24 8.45
N LEU A 281 15.41 5.41 7.47
CA LEU A 281 15.79 5.31 6.07
C LEU A 281 16.51 6.59 5.63
N LYS A 282 17.64 6.45 4.95
CA LYS A 282 18.33 7.57 4.32
C LYS A 282 17.68 7.89 2.96
N ILE A 283 17.23 9.12 2.80
CA ILE A 283 16.65 9.61 1.54
C ILE A 283 17.62 10.66 0.95
N PRO A 284 18.54 10.23 0.07
CA PRO A 284 19.68 11.02 -0.33
C PRO A 284 19.38 11.99 -1.48
N VAL A 285 18.41 12.89 -1.28
CA VAL A 285 17.89 13.82 -2.32
C VAL A 285 18.92 14.86 -2.80
N TYR A 286 20.08 14.97 -2.15
CA TYR A 286 21.16 15.86 -2.60
C TYR A 286 22.19 15.16 -3.51
N THR A 287 21.97 13.85 -3.81
CA THR A 287 22.91 13.07 -4.63
C THR A 287 22.38 12.85 -6.05
N GLU A 288 23.26 12.83 -7.04
CA GLU A 288 22.92 12.51 -8.43
C GLU A 288 22.29 11.10 -8.55
N LYS A 289 22.79 10.14 -7.78
CA LYS A 289 22.29 8.76 -7.76
C LYS A 289 20.79 8.68 -7.43
N TYR A 290 20.31 9.52 -6.50
CA TYR A 290 18.89 9.55 -6.16
C TYR A 290 18.05 9.94 -7.39
N TRP A 291 18.51 10.94 -8.15
CA TRP A 291 17.76 11.50 -9.29
C TRP A 291 17.85 10.67 -10.56
N ALA A 292 18.85 9.80 -10.71
CA ALA A 292 19.09 9.02 -11.93
C ALA A 292 17.86 8.21 -12.41
N THR A 293 16.95 7.84 -11.50
CA THR A 293 15.70 7.14 -11.85
C THR A 293 14.51 8.06 -12.11
N PHE A 294 14.65 9.37 -11.87
CA PHE A 294 13.59 10.37 -12.08
C PHE A 294 13.76 11.16 -13.40
N ASP A 295 14.84 10.91 -14.12
CA ASP A 295 15.16 11.59 -15.40
C ASP A 295 14.30 11.05 -16.55
N ASP A 296 12.96 11.11 -16.38
CA ASP A 296 12.04 10.89 -17.50
C ASP A 296 11.96 12.15 -18.37
N PRO A 297 12.49 12.14 -19.59
CA PRO A 297 12.45 13.31 -20.47
C PRO A 297 11.02 13.72 -20.84
N ARG A 298 10.04 12.84 -20.68
CA ARG A 298 8.62 13.09 -20.97
C ARG A 298 7.89 13.72 -19.79
N SER A 299 8.38 13.51 -18.58
CA SER A 299 7.76 13.97 -17.35
C SER A 299 8.82 14.19 -16.25
N PRO A 300 9.67 15.21 -16.41
CA PRO A 300 10.70 15.51 -15.43
C PRO A 300 10.06 15.86 -14.09
N LEU A 301 10.69 15.44 -12.98
CA LEU A 301 10.22 15.78 -11.65
C LEU A 301 10.34 17.31 -11.43
N PRO A 302 9.24 18.00 -11.10
CA PRO A 302 9.29 19.44 -10.86
C PRO A 302 10.18 19.76 -9.65
N GLY A 303 11.06 20.77 -9.77
CA GLY A 303 11.84 21.28 -8.63
C GLY A 303 10.98 21.75 -7.45
N HIS A 304 9.74 22.11 -7.73
CA HIS A 304 8.72 22.43 -6.74
C HIS A 304 8.40 21.27 -5.79
N ASP A 305 8.39 20.02 -6.24
CA ASP A 305 8.12 18.85 -5.39
C ASP A 305 9.25 18.62 -4.39
N LEU A 306 10.51 18.77 -4.84
CA LEU A 306 11.67 18.77 -3.95
C LEU A 306 11.58 19.90 -2.92
N ALA A 307 11.26 21.12 -3.37
CA ALA A 307 11.15 22.29 -2.48
C ALA A 307 10.04 22.08 -1.42
N LYS A 308 8.89 21.50 -1.79
CA LYS A 308 7.83 21.15 -0.85
C LYS A 308 8.32 20.13 0.19
N THR A 309 9.03 19.10 -0.25
CA THR A 309 9.55 18.05 0.63
C THR A 309 10.59 18.58 1.60
N LEU A 310 11.54 19.38 1.15
CA LEU A 310 12.53 20.01 2.01
C LEU A 310 11.89 20.99 3.01
N ASN A 311 10.83 21.69 2.60
CA ASN A 311 10.06 22.53 3.51
C ASN A 311 9.26 21.71 4.53
N LEU A 312 8.73 20.54 4.14
CA LEU A 312 8.11 19.59 5.08
C LEU A 312 9.12 19.17 6.14
N VAL A 313 10.32 18.73 5.73
CA VAL A 313 11.40 18.33 6.64
C VAL A 313 11.76 19.46 7.60
N ARG A 314 11.99 20.67 7.08
CA ARG A 314 12.36 21.83 7.89
C ARG A 314 11.30 22.24 8.92
N LYS A 315 10.01 22.09 8.57
CA LYS A 315 8.88 22.55 9.42
C LYS A 315 8.43 21.50 10.45
N ASN A 316 8.86 20.25 10.30
CA ASN A 316 8.42 19.15 11.13
C ASN A 316 9.63 18.43 11.76
N PRO A 317 10.41 19.10 12.63
CA PRO A 317 11.44 18.40 13.39
C PRO A 317 10.80 17.26 14.19
N PRO A 318 11.50 16.13 14.40
CA PRO A 318 10.96 15.02 15.17
C PRO A 318 10.48 15.47 16.55
N LYS A 319 9.29 15.04 16.97
CA LYS A 319 8.75 15.33 18.31
C LYS A 319 9.47 14.55 19.40
N ILE A 320 10.00 13.39 19.03
CA ILE A 320 10.81 12.49 19.86
C ILE A 320 12.02 12.06 19.04
N PRO A 321 13.14 11.65 19.66
CA PRO A 321 14.27 11.09 18.92
C PRO A 321 13.81 9.95 17.99
N VAL A 322 14.30 9.94 16.75
CA VAL A 322 14.00 8.84 15.82
C VAL A 322 14.56 7.52 16.37
N PRO A 323 13.87 6.39 16.17
CA PRO A 323 14.29 5.11 16.72
C PRO A 323 15.60 4.63 16.10
N HIS A 324 16.46 4.03 16.93
CA HIS A 324 17.67 3.33 16.53
C HIS A 324 17.64 1.91 17.09
N THR A 325 17.97 0.94 16.26
CA THR A 325 17.92 -0.49 16.60
C THR A 325 19.28 -1.17 16.53
N THR A 326 20.28 -0.50 15.99
CA THR A 326 21.64 -1.02 15.88
C THR A 326 22.20 -1.39 17.26
N GLY A 327 22.69 -2.63 17.38
CA GLY A 327 23.26 -3.15 18.63
C GLY A 327 22.26 -3.69 19.65
N LEU A 328 20.96 -3.69 19.36
CA LEU A 328 19.98 -4.34 20.23
C LEU A 328 20.13 -5.87 20.19
N SER A 329 19.97 -6.53 21.34
CA SER A 329 19.79 -7.99 21.37
C SER A 329 18.44 -8.38 20.72
N PRO A 330 18.28 -9.63 20.27
CA PRO A 330 17.00 -10.10 19.74
C PRO A 330 15.82 -9.88 20.69
N GLU A 331 16.03 -10.08 21.99
CA GLU A 331 15.00 -9.90 23.03
C GLU A 331 14.65 -8.40 23.20
N ALA A 332 15.66 -7.53 23.19
CA ALA A 332 15.46 -6.09 23.27
C ALA A 332 14.75 -5.56 22.01
N ALA A 333 15.12 -6.06 20.82
CA ALA A 333 14.48 -5.70 19.56
C ALA A 333 13.01 -6.15 19.52
N LEU A 334 12.71 -7.38 19.98
CA LEU A 334 11.33 -7.89 20.10
C LEU A 334 10.51 -7.04 21.06
N LYS A 335 11.07 -6.76 22.24
CA LYS A 335 10.38 -5.93 23.26
C LYS A 335 10.07 -4.54 22.70
N LEU A 336 11.02 -3.91 22.04
CA LEU A 336 10.84 -2.58 21.47
C LEU A 336 9.77 -2.59 20.36
N GLU A 337 9.76 -3.62 19.50
CA GLU A 337 8.73 -3.79 18.46
C GLU A 337 7.34 -3.96 19.10
N ASP A 338 7.21 -4.80 20.13
CA ASP A 338 5.94 -5.03 20.82
C ASP A 338 5.44 -3.76 21.53
N ASP A 339 6.32 -3.04 22.24
CA ASP A 339 5.98 -1.80 22.93
C ASP A 339 5.46 -0.75 21.91
N ASN A 340 6.17 -0.56 20.80
CA ASN A 340 5.82 0.38 19.75
C ASN A 340 4.47 0.04 19.10
N ASN A 341 4.28 -1.24 18.75
CA ASN A 341 3.04 -1.68 18.11
C ASN A 341 1.84 -1.61 19.07
N SER A 342 2.03 -1.95 20.35
CA SER A 342 0.99 -1.85 21.37
C SER A 342 0.57 -0.40 21.59
N ALA A 343 1.54 0.52 21.74
CA ALA A 343 1.24 1.94 21.89
C ALA A 343 0.51 2.52 20.67
N SER A 344 0.96 2.15 19.45
CA SER A 344 0.33 2.58 18.20
C SER A 344 -1.10 2.02 18.06
N ARG A 345 -1.34 0.75 18.40
CA ARG A 345 -2.68 0.16 18.43
C ARG A 345 -3.60 0.91 19.40
N ASP A 346 -3.11 1.20 20.60
CA ASP A 346 -3.90 1.88 21.62
C ASP A 346 -4.23 3.33 21.22
N TYR A 347 -3.27 4.01 20.56
CA TYR A 347 -3.52 5.31 19.93
C TYR A 347 -4.61 5.22 18.85
N ALA A 348 -4.52 4.23 17.96
CA ALA A 348 -5.49 4.01 16.89
C ALA A 348 -6.92 3.82 17.43
N ARG A 349 -7.06 3.01 18.48
CA ARG A 349 -8.35 2.81 19.16
C ARG A 349 -8.90 4.09 19.77
N LYS A 350 -8.06 4.82 20.51
CA LYS A 350 -8.48 6.00 21.28
C LYS A 350 -8.77 7.22 20.39
N ASN A 351 -7.97 7.43 19.34
CA ASN A 351 -7.96 8.69 18.60
C ASN A 351 -8.48 8.58 17.16
N LEU A 352 -8.42 7.39 16.55
CA LEU A 352 -8.79 7.16 15.15
C LEU A 352 -10.01 6.26 15.01
N ASP A 353 -10.47 5.70 16.14
CA ASP A 353 -11.60 4.81 16.15
C ASP A 353 -11.37 3.54 15.28
N LEU A 354 -10.14 2.99 15.34
CA LEU A 354 -9.65 1.79 14.64
C LEU A 354 -9.40 0.64 15.62
#